data_92857d2fc32d7c5ef32b5734ea4fdbcf
#
_entry.id   92857d2fc32d7c5ef32b5734ea4fdbcf
#
_cell.length_a   1.000
_cell.length_b   1.000
_cell.length_c   1.000
_cell.angle_alpha   90.00
_cell.angle_beta   90.00
_cell.angle_gamma   90.00
#
_symmetry.space_group_name_H-M   'P 1'
#
loop_
_entity.id
_entity.type
_entity.pdbx_description
1 polymer ?
#
loop_
_entity_poly.entity_id
_entity_poly.type
_entity_poly.pdbx_seq_one_letter_code
_entity_poly.pdbx_strand_id
1 'polypeptide(L)'
;TCKDSCGYEVKALNSDYFMDSTQIRFDNLFLKDSYSTVNARYLSFGYTKGRDINDYVNKIVMGADFFNTTLDFRTVGVYAPTLKDNRLQMLIDGEVIGPVRDLRSKDLRVRMGDSTDVRVGVAITGLPNIDSTYFNFTFKDVNTIMPEVAEIVSSFAPSFKRETFDKIVPDVRLNVQGIAYGTLSDVYSTGTITTRIGDIDYHAQTYPDLKGNGRDVSIEIGAENLDLGHITSSELLGKGTLSTAIN
;
A
#
# COMPACT_ATOMS: atom_id res chain seq x y z
N THR A 1 -5.74 29.50 -1.66
CA THR A 1 -4.86 28.46 -2.19
C THR A 1 -3.42 28.81 -1.87
N CYS A 2 -2.64 27.81 -1.46
CA CYS A 2 -1.21 27.93 -1.24
C CYS A 2 -0.52 26.90 -2.14
N LYS A 3 0.53 27.32 -2.86
CA LYS A 3 1.28 26.45 -3.76
C LYS A 3 2.75 26.47 -3.37
N ASP A 4 3.36 25.30 -3.26
CA ASP A 4 4.78 25.16 -2.96
C ASP A 4 5.66 25.18 -4.24
N SER A 5 6.98 25.16 -4.06
CA SER A 5 7.95 25.14 -5.16
C SER A 5 7.94 23.84 -5.97
N CYS A 6 7.45 22.73 -5.39
CA CYS A 6 7.33 21.42 -6.05
C CYS A 6 6.04 21.29 -6.86
N GLY A 7 5.15 22.29 -6.78
CA GLY A 7 3.88 22.30 -7.49
C GLY A 7 2.70 21.73 -6.69
N TYR A 8 2.90 21.32 -5.43
CA TYR A 8 1.82 20.94 -4.55
C TYR A 8 0.94 22.15 -4.22
N GLU A 9 -0.37 22.00 -4.38
CA GLU A 9 -1.34 23.08 -4.21
C GLU A 9 -2.42 22.69 -3.20
N VAL A 10 -2.43 23.38 -2.05
CA VAL A 10 -3.50 23.29 -1.06
C VAL A 10 -4.66 24.18 -1.50
N LYS A 11 -5.82 23.61 -1.77
CA LYS A 11 -7.04 24.31 -2.18
C LYS A 11 -7.88 24.76 -1.00
N ALA A 12 -7.94 23.93 0.05
CA ALA A 12 -8.66 24.22 1.28
C ALA A 12 -7.93 23.59 2.47
N LEU A 13 -7.90 24.34 3.57
CA LEU A 13 -7.41 23.89 4.87
C LEU A 13 -8.34 24.42 5.96
N ASN A 14 -8.82 23.53 6.81
CA ASN A 14 -9.56 23.88 8.01
C ASN A 14 -9.09 22.99 9.17
N SER A 15 -8.81 23.58 10.32
CA SER A 15 -8.36 22.84 11.51
C SER A 15 -8.38 23.76 12.73
N ASP A 16 -8.55 23.19 13.89
CA ASP A 16 -8.20 23.83 15.16
C ASP A 16 -6.69 23.70 15.35
N TYR A 17 -6.01 24.83 15.56
CA TYR A 17 -4.55 24.87 15.62
C TYR A 17 -4.07 25.12 17.04
N PHE A 18 -3.11 24.33 17.46
CA PHE A 18 -2.41 24.47 18.74
C PHE A 18 -0.89 24.39 18.53
N MET A 19 -0.15 25.25 19.21
CA MET A 19 1.32 25.24 19.19
C MET A 19 1.87 25.61 20.57
N ASP A 20 2.85 24.83 21.03
CA ASP A 20 3.64 25.13 22.21
C ASP A 20 5.14 24.92 21.98
N SER A 21 5.95 24.84 23.06
CA SER A 21 7.39 24.63 22.97
C SER A 21 7.81 23.21 22.52
N THR A 22 6.87 22.27 22.45
CA THR A 22 7.13 20.83 22.23
C THR A 22 6.40 20.23 21.06
N GLN A 23 5.34 20.90 20.56
CA GLN A 23 4.54 20.39 19.46
C GLN A 23 3.80 21.47 18.68
N ILE A 24 3.49 21.12 17.44
CA ILE A 24 2.47 21.75 16.62
C ILE A 24 1.39 20.70 16.40
N ARG A 25 0.13 21.05 16.61
CA ARG A 25 -0.99 20.14 16.48
C ARG A 25 -2.16 20.79 15.76
N PHE A 26 -2.75 20.03 14.88
CA PHE A 26 -3.96 20.35 14.15
C PHE A 26 -5.02 19.33 14.55
N ASP A 27 -6.09 19.76 15.18
CA ASP A 27 -7.24 18.93 15.51
C ASP A 27 -8.37 19.17 14.50
N ASN A 28 -9.18 18.15 14.24
CA ASN A 28 -10.27 18.20 13.27
C ASN A 28 -9.80 18.65 11.88
N LEU A 29 -8.65 18.15 11.44
CA LEU A 29 -8.03 18.56 10.19
C LEU A 29 -8.86 18.15 9.00
N PHE A 30 -9.18 19.13 8.15
CA PHE A 30 -9.61 18.94 6.78
C PHE A 30 -8.64 19.66 5.86
N LEU A 31 -7.97 18.91 4.97
CA LEU A 31 -7.10 19.46 3.94
C LEU A 31 -7.52 18.88 2.59
N LYS A 32 -7.66 19.77 1.61
CA LYS A 32 -7.94 19.37 0.23
C LYS A 32 -6.89 19.93 -0.69
N ASP A 33 -6.29 19.07 -1.48
CA ASP A 33 -5.43 19.44 -2.59
C ASP A 33 -6.13 19.27 -3.95
N SER A 34 -5.35 19.14 -5.03
CA SER A 34 -5.90 18.97 -6.38
C SER A 34 -6.53 17.61 -6.62
N TYR A 35 -6.14 16.58 -5.86
CA TYR A 35 -6.48 15.19 -6.11
C TYR A 35 -6.98 14.45 -4.86
N SER A 36 -6.45 14.83 -3.69
CA SER A 36 -6.69 14.16 -2.41
C SER A 36 -7.51 15.01 -1.46
N THR A 37 -8.14 14.34 -0.50
CA THR A 37 -8.81 14.96 0.64
C THR A 37 -8.36 14.26 1.92
N VAL A 38 -7.65 14.98 2.77
CA VAL A 38 -7.14 14.46 4.04
C VAL A 38 -8.07 14.91 5.16
N ASN A 39 -8.64 13.95 5.87
CA ASN A 39 -9.34 14.16 7.12
C ASN A 39 -8.58 13.47 8.24
N ALA A 40 -8.28 14.18 9.31
CA ALA A 40 -7.66 13.58 10.48
C ALA A 40 -8.29 14.13 11.76
N ARG A 41 -8.53 13.24 12.75
CA ARG A 41 -8.93 13.67 14.07
C ARG A 41 -7.86 14.55 14.69
N TYR A 42 -6.60 14.18 14.43
CA TYR A 42 -5.46 15.04 14.72
C TYR A 42 -4.32 14.78 13.74
N LEU A 43 -3.49 15.81 13.54
CA LEU A 43 -2.15 15.74 12.94
C LEU A 43 -1.21 16.53 13.85
N SER A 44 -0.17 15.87 14.36
CA SER A 44 0.78 16.48 15.30
C SER A 44 2.22 16.32 14.83
N PHE A 45 3.04 17.27 15.21
CA PHE A 45 4.48 17.31 14.97
C PHE A 45 5.16 17.62 16.30
N GLY A 46 5.64 16.57 16.98
CA GLY A 46 6.35 16.67 18.24
C GLY A 46 7.84 16.94 18.03
N TYR A 47 8.44 17.81 18.83
CA TYR A 47 9.86 18.15 18.82
C TYR A 47 10.39 18.41 20.23
N THR A 48 11.69 18.16 20.43
CA THR A 48 12.34 18.42 21.73
C THR A 48 12.82 19.87 21.85
N LYS A 49 13.25 20.46 20.74
CA LYS A 49 13.73 21.84 20.64
C LYS A 49 13.22 22.48 19.37
N GLY A 50 12.84 23.75 19.41
CA GLY A 50 12.31 24.47 18.23
C GLY A 50 13.23 24.40 16.99
N ARG A 51 14.56 24.33 17.18
CA ARG A 51 15.52 24.13 16.07
C ARG A 51 15.46 22.74 15.41
N ASP A 52 14.80 21.77 16.03
CA ASP A 52 14.64 20.43 15.47
C ASP A 52 13.79 20.44 14.19
N ILE A 53 12.99 21.47 13.97
CA ILE A 53 12.23 21.71 12.74
C ILE A 53 13.14 21.76 11.49
N ASN A 54 14.39 22.20 11.63
CA ASN A 54 15.35 22.21 10.53
C ASN A 54 15.79 20.80 10.11
N ASP A 55 15.57 19.79 10.96
CA ASP A 55 15.85 18.38 10.68
C ASP A 55 14.56 17.55 10.88
N TYR A 56 13.50 17.99 10.20
CA TYR A 56 12.16 17.42 10.35
C TYR A 56 12.11 15.92 10.03
N VAL A 57 12.95 15.45 9.11
CA VAL A 57 13.00 14.04 8.69
C VAL A 57 13.39 13.12 9.84
N ASN A 58 14.34 13.57 10.68
CA ASN A 58 14.93 12.72 11.72
C ASN A 58 14.40 13.00 13.12
N LYS A 59 14.00 14.24 13.40
CA LYS A 59 13.76 14.71 14.77
C LYS A 59 12.31 15.06 15.08
N ILE A 60 11.49 15.29 14.04
CA ILE A 60 10.08 15.55 14.24
C ILE A 60 9.34 14.22 14.29
N VAL A 61 8.67 13.95 15.41
CA VAL A 61 7.77 12.80 15.53
C VAL A 61 6.40 13.23 15.06
N MET A 62 5.97 12.67 13.94
CA MET A 62 4.64 12.88 13.39
C MET A 62 3.66 11.91 14.06
N GLY A 63 2.44 12.36 14.31
CA GLY A 63 1.30 11.53 14.68
C GLY A 63 0.08 12.00 13.92
N ALA A 64 -0.65 11.08 13.31
CA ALA A 64 -1.89 11.39 12.62
C ALA A 64 -2.90 10.27 12.83
N ASP A 65 -4.16 10.61 13.08
CA ASP A 65 -5.30 9.67 13.12
C ASP A 65 -6.25 10.03 11.98
N PHE A 66 -6.10 9.31 10.88
CA PHE A 66 -6.87 9.51 9.65
C PHE A 66 -8.26 8.88 9.74
N PHE A 67 -9.25 9.53 9.14
CA PHE A 67 -10.59 8.97 8.94
C PHE A 67 -11.17 9.45 7.62
N ASN A 68 -11.72 8.54 6.83
CA ASN A 68 -12.26 8.86 5.50
C ASN A 68 -11.31 9.74 4.66
N THR A 69 -9.99 9.50 4.79
CA THR A 69 -8.99 10.22 4.01
C THR A 69 -8.85 9.59 2.63
N THR A 70 -9.17 10.35 1.59
CA THR A 70 -8.94 9.92 0.21
C THR A 70 -7.57 10.38 -0.24
N LEU A 71 -6.68 9.43 -0.51
CA LEU A 71 -5.36 9.68 -1.09
C LEU A 71 -5.35 9.23 -2.55
N ASP A 72 -5.03 10.15 -3.44
CA ASP A 72 -4.77 9.87 -4.86
C ASP A 72 -3.25 9.83 -5.07
N PHE A 73 -2.74 8.82 -5.78
CA PHE A 73 -1.31 8.67 -5.99
C PHE A 73 -0.68 9.81 -6.78
N ARG A 74 -1.46 10.60 -7.53
CA ARG A 74 -0.96 11.83 -8.16
C ARG A 74 -0.49 12.85 -7.14
N THR A 75 -1.09 12.91 -5.96
CA THR A 75 -0.59 13.73 -4.83
C THR A 75 0.78 13.25 -4.38
N VAL A 76 0.96 11.93 -4.23
CA VAL A 76 2.26 11.33 -3.89
C VAL A 76 3.28 11.58 -5.01
N GLY A 77 2.83 11.51 -6.27
CA GLY A 77 3.64 11.75 -7.46
C GLY A 77 4.27 13.14 -7.56
N VAL A 78 3.75 14.14 -6.82
CA VAL A 78 4.39 15.46 -6.72
C VAL A 78 5.78 15.34 -6.07
N TYR A 79 5.92 14.41 -5.11
CA TYR A 79 7.18 14.18 -4.37
C TYR A 79 7.93 12.93 -4.87
N ALA A 80 7.23 12.01 -5.53
CA ALA A 80 7.76 10.76 -6.09
C ALA A 80 7.42 10.69 -7.58
N PRO A 81 8.26 11.26 -8.49
CA PRO A 81 7.95 11.40 -9.91
C PRO A 81 7.60 10.10 -10.65
N THR A 82 8.07 8.96 -10.16
CA THR A 82 7.71 7.63 -10.67
C THR A 82 6.22 7.29 -10.52
N LEU A 83 5.52 7.94 -9.60
CA LEU A 83 4.10 7.75 -9.31
C LEU A 83 3.19 8.85 -9.87
N LYS A 84 3.73 9.84 -10.59
CA LYS A 84 2.99 11.01 -11.08
C LYS A 84 1.79 10.66 -11.98
N ASP A 85 1.89 9.58 -12.72
CA ASP A 85 0.86 9.12 -13.66
C ASP A 85 -0.05 8.03 -13.07
N ASN A 86 0.24 7.59 -11.84
CA ASN A 86 -0.58 6.62 -11.14
C ASN A 86 -1.87 7.30 -10.63
N ARG A 87 -3.03 6.77 -11.03
CA ARG A 87 -4.37 7.31 -10.70
C ARG A 87 -5.11 6.50 -9.66
N LEU A 88 -4.45 5.54 -9.03
CA LEU A 88 -5.04 4.76 -7.96
C LEU A 88 -5.45 5.68 -6.82
N GLN A 89 -6.65 5.47 -6.31
CA GLN A 89 -7.17 6.17 -5.14
C GLN A 89 -7.37 5.19 -3.99
N MET A 90 -7.02 5.63 -2.80
CA MET A 90 -7.20 4.88 -1.57
C MET A 90 -8.01 5.68 -0.57
N LEU A 91 -8.91 5.02 0.12
CA LEU A 91 -9.57 5.54 1.31
C LEU A 91 -8.87 4.97 2.54
N ILE A 92 -8.35 5.84 3.40
CA ILE A 92 -7.45 5.49 4.50
C ILE A 92 -8.10 5.87 5.82
N ASP A 93 -8.12 4.91 6.76
CA ASP A 93 -8.51 5.08 8.16
C ASP A 93 -7.44 4.47 9.07
N GLY A 94 -7.11 5.15 10.16
CA GLY A 94 -6.20 4.66 11.20
C GLY A 94 -5.07 5.60 11.56
N GLU A 95 -4.28 5.17 12.53
CA GLU A 95 -3.22 5.97 13.12
C GLU A 95 -1.86 5.67 12.48
N VAL A 96 -1.10 6.72 12.20
CA VAL A 96 0.29 6.65 11.77
C VAL A 96 1.14 7.48 12.73
N ILE A 97 2.27 6.93 13.18
CA ILE A 97 3.17 7.60 14.12
C ILE A 97 4.64 7.35 13.74
N GLY A 98 5.49 8.31 14.01
CA GLY A 98 6.93 8.22 13.88
C GLY A 98 7.56 9.41 13.17
N PRO A 99 8.89 9.53 13.18
CA PRO A 99 9.58 10.49 12.33
C PRO A 99 9.40 10.13 10.84
N VAL A 100 9.53 11.10 9.96
CA VAL A 100 9.35 10.89 8.51
C VAL A 100 10.18 9.71 8.01
N ARG A 101 11.40 9.55 8.52
CA ARG A 101 12.28 8.44 8.15
C ARG A 101 11.88 7.07 8.72
N ASP A 102 10.95 6.99 9.67
CA ASP A 102 10.49 5.75 10.33
C ASP A 102 9.02 5.88 10.74
N LEU A 103 8.13 5.79 9.76
CA LEU A 103 6.68 5.86 9.95
C LEU A 103 6.10 4.48 10.22
N ARG A 104 5.20 4.39 11.18
CA ARG A 104 4.59 3.13 11.61
C ARG A 104 3.09 3.27 11.82
N SER A 105 2.38 2.21 11.47
CA SER A 105 0.98 1.99 11.85
C SER A 105 0.79 0.56 12.32
N LYS A 106 0.10 0.37 13.40
CA LYS A 106 -0.23 -0.99 13.87
C LYS A 106 -1.39 -1.59 13.10
N ASP A 107 -2.34 -0.77 12.70
CA ASP A 107 -3.59 -1.21 12.08
C ASP A 107 -4.17 -0.09 11.23
N LEU A 108 -3.75 -0.07 9.98
CA LEU A 108 -4.26 0.85 8.98
C LEU A 108 -5.31 0.11 8.15
N ARG A 109 -6.48 0.72 7.97
CA ARG A 109 -7.47 0.23 7.03
C ARG A 109 -7.36 1.02 5.73
N VAL A 110 -7.21 0.32 4.64
CA VAL A 110 -7.11 0.90 3.29
C VAL A 110 -8.16 0.25 2.40
N ARG A 111 -9.01 1.06 1.79
CA ARG A 111 -10.03 0.60 0.83
C ARG A 111 -9.71 1.15 -0.55
N MET A 112 -9.82 0.30 -1.56
CA MET A 112 -9.58 0.63 -2.97
C MET A 112 -10.67 -0.02 -3.82
N GLY A 113 -11.15 0.66 -4.85
CA GLY A 113 -12.26 0.15 -5.64
C GLY A 113 -13.52 -0.09 -4.80
N ASP A 114 -14.35 -1.04 -5.23
CA ASP A 114 -15.62 -1.37 -4.59
C ASP A 114 -15.54 -2.58 -3.66
N SER A 115 -14.51 -3.42 -3.81
CA SER A 115 -14.42 -4.74 -3.17
C SER A 115 -13.15 -4.94 -2.37
N THR A 116 -12.13 -4.09 -2.53
CA THR A 116 -10.85 -4.24 -1.83
C THR A 116 -10.86 -3.49 -0.49
N ASP A 117 -10.73 -4.25 0.58
CA ASP A 117 -10.61 -3.78 1.96
C ASP A 117 -9.39 -4.45 2.62
N VAL A 118 -8.44 -3.65 3.03
CA VAL A 118 -7.14 -4.09 3.54
C VAL A 118 -6.96 -3.63 4.98
N ARG A 119 -6.68 -4.55 5.89
CA ARG A 119 -6.18 -4.24 7.23
C ARG A 119 -4.71 -4.62 7.32
N VAL A 120 -3.86 -3.62 7.55
CA VAL A 120 -2.42 -3.79 7.44
C VAL A 120 -1.67 -3.07 8.56
N GLY A 121 -0.68 -3.77 9.14
CA GLY A 121 0.39 -3.16 9.89
C GLY A 121 1.44 -2.61 8.92
N VAL A 122 1.92 -1.40 9.16
CA VAL A 122 2.85 -0.69 8.26
C VAL A 122 4.08 -0.25 9.02
N ALA A 123 5.26 -0.51 8.47
CA ALA A 123 6.50 0.13 8.87
C ALA A 123 7.26 0.58 7.61
N ILE A 124 7.55 1.87 7.52
CA ILE A 124 8.24 2.47 6.37
C ILE A 124 9.47 3.20 6.89
N THR A 125 10.65 2.80 6.44
CA THR A 125 11.92 3.35 6.89
C THR A 125 12.73 3.86 5.70
N GLY A 126 13.27 5.08 5.80
CA GLY A 126 14.16 5.65 4.78
C GLY A 126 13.58 6.80 3.97
N LEU A 127 12.32 7.21 4.22
CA LEU A 127 11.76 8.41 3.61
C LEU A 127 12.64 9.66 3.92
N PRO A 128 12.66 10.64 3.02
CA PRO A 128 11.87 10.80 1.80
C PRO A 128 12.46 10.18 0.53
N ASN A 129 13.61 9.50 0.60
CA ASN A 129 14.20 8.86 -0.58
C ASN A 129 13.46 7.56 -0.89
N ILE A 130 12.49 7.62 -1.80
CA ILE A 130 11.58 6.51 -2.12
C ILE A 130 12.32 5.30 -2.70
N ASP A 131 13.41 5.51 -3.46
CA ASP A 131 14.16 4.44 -4.13
C ASP A 131 14.93 3.56 -3.13
N SER A 132 15.32 4.13 -1.99
CA SER A 132 16.00 3.41 -0.89
C SER A 132 15.09 3.16 0.31
N THR A 133 13.82 3.52 0.21
CA THR A 133 12.85 3.31 1.28
C THR A 133 12.56 1.83 1.43
N TYR A 134 12.72 1.34 2.64
CA TYR A 134 12.36 -0.01 3.03
C TYR A 134 10.96 0.00 3.66
N PHE A 135 10.12 -0.89 3.19
CA PHE A 135 8.78 -1.09 3.75
C PHE A 135 8.65 -2.49 4.34
N ASN A 136 7.80 -2.60 5.32
CA ASN A 136 7.35 -3.87 5.90
C ASN A 136 5.85 -3.76 6.15
N PHE A 137 5.08 -4.59 5.46
CA PHE A 137 3.64 -4.68 5.57
C PHE A 137 3.25 -6.03 6.18
N THR A 138 2.40 -5.99 7.19
CA THR A 138 1.76 -7.17 7.77
C THR A 138 0.29 -7.14 7.40
N PHE A 139 -0.09 -7.89 6.39
CA PHE A 139 -1.47 -8.03 5.94
C PHE A 139 -2.22 -8.92 6.91
N LYS A 140 -3.08 -8.32 7.72
CA LYS A 140 -3.89 -9.01 8.72
C LYS A 140 -5.15 -9.61 8.12
N ASP A 141 -5.73 -8.87 7.19
CA ASP A 141 -6.94 -9.23 6.47
C ASP A 141 -7.04 -8.38 5.20
N VAL A 142 -7.01 -9.03 4.06
CA VAL A 142 -7.17 -8.39 2.76
C VAL A 142 -8.31 -9.09 2.04
N ASN A 143 -9.44 -8.42 1.94
CA ASN A 143 -10.57 -8.91 1.16
C ASN A 143 -10.58 -8.19 -0.19
N THR A 144 -10.59 -8.95 -1.27
CA THR A 144 -10.52 -8.38 -2.63
C THR A 144 -11.11 -9.34 -3.66
N ILE A 145 -11.09 -8.93 -4.92
CA ILE A 145 -11.43 -9.74 -6.09
C ILE A 145 -10.33 -9.63 -7.15
N MET A 146 -10.16 -10.67 -7.95
CA MET A 146 -9.07 -10.71 -8.96
C MET A 146 -9.03 -9.49 -9.90
N PRO A 147 -10.13 -8.96 -10.43
CA PRO A 147 -10.09 -7.77 -11.29
C PRO A 147 -9.47 -6.54 -10.61
N GLU A 148 -9.76 -6.33 -9.31
CA GLU A 148 -9.18 -5.21 -8.56
C GLU A 148 -7.71 -5.44 -8.22
N VAL A 149 -7.31 -6.69 -7.92
CA VAL A 149 -5.89 -7.04 -7.79
C VAL A 149 -5.12 -6.70 -9.07
N ALA A 150 -5.66 -7.07 -10.23
CA ALA A 150 -5.05 -6.75 -11.53
C ALA A 150 -4.92 -5.24 -11.76
N GLU A 151 -5.94 -4.46 -11.38
CA GLU A 151 -5.91 -3.00 -11.47
C GLU A 151 -4.84 -2.40 -10.56
N ILE A 152 -4.78 -2.83 -9.30
CA ILE A 152 -3.78 -2.37 -8.34
C ILE A 152 -2.37 -2.69 -8.85
N VAL A 153 -2.11 -3.94 -9.23
CA VAL A 153 -0.80 -4.38 -9.72
C VAL A 153 -0.38 -3.61 -10.98
N SER A 154 -1.29 -3.44 -11.94
CA SER A 154 -1.00 -2.69 -13.18
C SER A 154 -0.72 -1.21 -12.92
N SER A 155 -1.27 -0.63 -11.84
CA SER A 155 -1.01 0.76 -11.45
C SER A 155 0.44 0.99 -10.99
N PHE A 156 1.09 -0.04 -10.43
CA PHE A 156 2.50 0.02 -9.99
C PHE A 156 3.47 -0.63 -10.96
N ALA A 157 3.00 -1.54 -11.80
CA ALA A 157 3.78 -2.26 -12.79
C ALA A 157 3.11 -2.17 -14.17
N PRO A 158 3.27 -1.05 -14.90
CA PRO A 158 2.58 -0.83 -16.19
C PRO A 158 2.92 -1.86 -17.29
N SER A 159 4.05 -2.55 -17.18
CA SER A 159 4.43 -3.67 -18.06
C SER A 159 3.63 -4.95 -17.81
N PHE A 160 2.91 -5.00 -16.69
CA PHE A 160 2.08 -6.13 -16.30
C PHE A 160 0.82 -6.19 -17.18
N LYS A 161 0.64 -7.32 -17.88
CA LYS A 161 -0.51 -7.50 -18.77
C LYS A 161 -1.72 -7.96 -17.97
N ARG A 162 -2.70 -7.10 -17.84
CA ARG A 162 -4.00 -7.38 -17.18
C ARG A 162 -4.66 -8.66 -17.74
N GLU A 163 -4.52 -8.90 -19.04
CA GLU A 163 -5.03 -10.11 -19.75
C GLU A 163 -4.57 -11.43 -19.11
N THR A 164 -3.46 -11.42 -18.39
CA THR A 164 -2.96 -12.60 -17.66
C THR A 164 -3.89 -12.98 -16.51
N PHE A 165 -4.51 -12.00 -15.86
CA PHE A 165 -5.46 -12.22 -14.75
C PHE A 165 -6.90 -12.44 -15.21
N ASP A 166 -7.30 -11.90 -16.35
CA ASP A 166 -8.65 -12.07 -16.88
C ASP A 166 -9.01 -13.53 -17.18
N LYS A 167 -7.97 -14.37 -17.29
CA LYS A 167 -8.12 -15.83 -17.47
C LYS A 167 -8.27 -16.60 -16.15
N ILE A 168 -7.97 -15.97 -15.04
CA ILE A 168 -8.13 -16.55 -13.70
C ILE A 168 -9.55 -16.21 -13.24
N VAL A 169 -10.29 -17.19 -12.79
CA VAL A 169 -11.71 -17.18 -12.42
C VAL A 169 -12.16 -15.81 -11.84
N PRO A 170 -12.92 -15.00 -12.59
CA PRO A 170 -13.11 -13.57 -12.27
C PRO A 170 -13.95 -13.31 -11.02
N ASP A 171 -14.81 -14.26 -10.61
CA ASP A 171 -15.77 -14.06 -9.51
C ASP A 171 -15.31 -14.61 -8.16
N VAL A 172 -14.01 -14.95 -8.03
CA VAL A 172 -13.49 -15.49 -6.79
C VAL A 172 -13.11 -14.35 -5.85
N ARG A 173 -13.76 -14.31 -4.68
CA ARG A 173 -13.32 -13.49 -3.56
C ARG A 173 -12.05 -14.11 -2.97
N LEU A 174 -11.08 -13.25 -2.70
CA LEU A 174 -9.80 -13.60 -2.11
C LEU A 174 -9.74 -12.98 -0.71
N ASN A 175 -9.37 -13.79 0.27
CA ASN A 175 -8.91 -13.31 1.56
C ASN A 175 -7.42 -13.61 1.68
N VAL A 176 -6.61 -12.57 1.84
CA VAL A 176 -5.14 -12.71 1.90
C VAL A 176 -4.63 -12.30 3.26
N GLN A 177 -3.79 -13.16 3.86
CA GLN A 177 -3.03 -12.86 5.06
C GLN A 177 -1.56 -13.15 4.77
N GLY A 178 -0.67 -12.30 5.27
CA GLY A 178 0.75 -12.49 5.00
C GLY A 178 1.60 -11.28 5.31
N ILE A 179 2.81 -11.29 4.80
CA ILE A 179 3.76 -10.20 4.94
C ILE A 179 4.34 -9.84 3.57
N ALA A 180 4.69 -8.57 3.41
CA ALA A 180 5.53 -8.12 2.30
C ALA A 180 6.54 -7.11 2.82
N TYR A 181 7.81 -7.26 2.43
CA TYR A 181 8.86 -6.34 2.85
C TYR A 181 9.93 -6.21 1.79
N GLY A 182 10.69 -5.14 1.89
CA GLY A 182 11.79 -4.85 0.96
C GLY A 182 11.84 -3.38 0.54
N THR A 183 12.42 -3.15 -0.61
CA THR A 183 12.45 -1.85 -1.31
C THR A 183 11.60 -1.95 -2.58
N LEU A 184 11.41 -0.85 -3.31
CA LEU A 184 10.71 -0.91 -4.61
C LEU A 184 11.42 -1.79 -5.65
N SER A 185 12.71 -2.08 -5.46
CA SER A 185 13.52 -2.89 -6.40
C SER A 185 13.69 -4.33 -5.96
N ASP A 186 13.51 -4.64 -4.70
CA ASP A 186 13.69 -5.98 -4.14
C ASP A 186 12.59 -6.20 -3.10
N VAL A 187 11.55 -6.93 -3.50
CA VAL A 187 10.34 -7.19 -2.71
C VAL A 187 10.25 -8.67 -2.42
N TYR A 188 10.08 -9.01 -1.17
CA TYR A 188 9.70 -10.33 -0.71
C TYR A 188 8.28 -10.30 -0.17
N SER A 189 7.47 -11.30 -0.52
CA SER A 189 6.11 -11.47 0.01
C SER A 189 5.81 -12.95 0.23
N THR A 190 5.15 -13.25 1.33
CA THR A 190 4.67 -14.61 1.62
C THR A 190 3.35 -14.54 2.38
N GLY A 191 2.50 -15.51 2.16
CA GLY A 191 1.22 -15.56 2.83
C GLY A 191 0.31 -16.66 2.31
N THR A 192 -0.92 -16.61 2.79
CA THR A 192 -1.99 -17.54 2.40
C THR A 192 -3.14 -16.76 1.77
N ILE A 193 -3.64 -17.24 0.66
CA ILE A 193 -4.82 -16.75 -0.03
C ILE A 193 -5.93 -17.78 0.17
N THR A 194 -6.92 -17.42 0.96
CA THR A 194 -8.11 -18.27 1.19
C THR A 194 -9.19 -17.91 0.18
N THR A 195 -9.74 -18.91 -0.48
CA THR A 195 -10.82 -18.76 -1.44
C THR A 195 -11.90 -19.82 -1.22
N ARG A 196 -13.08 -19.63 -1.84
CA ARG A 196 -14.14 -20.65 -1.83
C ARG A 196 -13.76 -21.94 -2.57
N ILE A 197 -12.72 -21.89 -3.42
CA ILE A 197 -12.29 -23.02 -4.25
C ILE A 197 -11.03 -23.71 -3.72
N GLY A 198 -10.49 -23.27 -2.59
CA GLY A 198 -9.31 -23.83 -1.92
C GLY A 198 -8.39 -22.75 -1.37
N ASP A 199 -7.40 -23.19 -0.61
CA ASP A 199 -6.38 -22.33 -0.01
C ASP A 199 -5.07 -22.42 -0.81
N ILE A 200 -4.39 -21.30 -0.92
CA ILE A 200 -3.17 -21.15 -1.71
C ILE A 200 -2.12 -20.49 -0.83
N ASP A 201 -1.04 -21.18 -0.56
CA ASP A 201 0.16 -20.60 0.01
C ASP A 201 1.06 -20.07 -1.11
N TYR A 202 1.62 -18.88 -0.91
CA TYR A 202 2.51 -18.28 -1.89
C TYR A 202 3.78 -17.72 -1.27
N HIS A 203 4.86 -17.81 -2.03
CA HIS A 203 6.11 -17.10 -1.80
C HIS A 203 6.45 -16.37 -3.10
N ALA A 204 6.65 -15.07 -3.02
CA ALA A 204 7.02 -14.26 -4.17
C ALA A 204 8.22 -13.39 -3.82
N GLN A 205 9.19 -13.32 -4.70
CA GLN A 205 10.35 -12.46 -4.57
C GLN A 205 10.69 -11.82 -5.90
N THR A 206 10.99 -10.52 -5.86
CA THR A 206 11.61 -9.81 -6.98
C THR A 206 13.04 -9.47 -6.61
N TYR A 207 13.97 -9.58 -7.57
CA TYR A 207 15.37 -9.21 -7.38
C TYR A 207 15.94 -8.62 -8.68
N PRO A 208 17.01 -7.80 -8.59
CA PRO A 208 17.61 -7.23 -9.79
C PRO A 208 18.18 -8.30 -10.70
N ASP A 209 17.88 -8.23 -12.00
CA ASP A 209 18.53 -9.07 -13.00
C ASP A 209 20.04 -8.76 -13.04
N LEU A 210 20.85 -9.77 -12.79
CA LEU A 210 22.32 -9.66 -12.80
C LEU A 210 22.91 -9.46 -14.22
N LYS A 211 22.11 -9.64 -15.27
CA LYS A 211 22.54 -9.60 -16.67
C LYS A 211 22.03 -8.42 -17.47
N GLY A 212 21.13 -7.61 -16.90
CA GLY A 212 20.49 -6.50 -17.58
C GLY A 212 19.92 -5.42 -16.65
N ASN A 213 19.10 -4.53 -17.22
CA ASN A 213 18.38 -3.50 -16.47
C ASN A 213 16.97 -3.96 -16.07
N GLY A 214 16.70 -5.26 -16.06
CA GLY A 214 15.44 -5.89 -15.73
C GLY A 214 15.34 -6.29 -14.26
N ARG A 215 14.27 -7.00 -13.96
CA ARG A 215 14.03 -7.66 -12.68
C ARG A 215 13.63 -9.09 -12.93
N ASP A 216 14.20 -9.99 -12.15
CA ASP A 216 13.76 -11.37 -12.09
C ASP A 216 12.66 -11.48 -11.03
N VAL A 217 11.72 -12.37 -11.25
CA VAL A 217 10.60 -12.66 -10.36
C VAL A 217 10.56 -14.16 -10.11
N SER A 218 10.64 -14.56 -8.86
CA SER A 218 10.40 -15.95 -8.43
C SER A 218 9.06 -16.02 -7.70
N ILE A 219 8.20 -16.94 -8.10
CA ILE A 219 6.92 -17.21 -7.46
C ILE A 219 6.79 -18.70 -7.22
N GLU A 220 6.60 -19.09 -5.97
CA GLU A 220 6.26 -20.45 -5.57
C GLU A 220 4.82 -20.45 -5.06
N ILE A 221 4.03 -21.39 -5.52
CA ILE A 221 2.62 -21.55 -5.17
C ILE A 221 2.40 -22.99 -4.74
N GLY A 222 1.85 -23.16 -3.54
CA GLY A 222 1.27 -24.41 -3.05
C GLY A 222 -0.23 -24.23 -2.90
N ALA A 223 -1.03 -25.14 -3.43
CA ALA A 223 -2.47 -25.11 -3.27
C ALA A 223 -2.97 -26.44 -2.75
N GLU A 224 -3.74 -26.42 -1.67
CA GLU A 224 -4.35 -27.61 -1.09
C GLU A 224 -5.87 -27.57 -1.26
N ASN A 225 -6.47 -28.75 -1.45
CA ASN A 225 -7.92 -28.92 -1.59
C ASN A 225 -8.56 -28.03 -2.68
N LEU A 226 -7.80 -27.71 -3.72
CA LEU A 226 -8.25 -26.86 -4.82
C LEU A 226 -9.37 -27.57 -5.61
N ASP A 227 -10.51 -26.92 -5.78
CA ASP A 227 -11.64 -27.45 -6.56
C ASP A 227 -11.34 -27.35 -8.06
N LEU A 228 -10.70 -28.39 -8.59
CA LEU A 228 -10.31 -28.46 -9.99
C LEU A 228 -11.54 -28.54 -10.92
N GLY A 229 -12.62 -29.13 -10.46
CA GLY A 229 -13.87 -29.19 -11.20
C GLY A 229 -14.44 -27.81 -11.46
N HIS A 230 -14.43 -26.94 -10.45
CA HIS A 230 -14.88 -25.56 -10.59
C HIS A 230 -13.97 -24.74 -11.51
N ILE A 231 -12.63 -24.91 -11.37
CA ILE A 231 -11.64 -24.16 -12.19
C ILE A 231 -11.72 -24.56 -13.67
N THR A 232 -11.90 -25.84 -13.95
CA THR A 232 -11.89 -26.37 -15.32
C THR A 232 -13.29 -26.49 -15.91
N SER A 233 -14.34 -26.13 -15.16
CA SER A 233 -15.73 -26.36 -15.52
C SER A 233 -16.04 -27.83 -15.90
N SER A 234 -15.39 -28.76 -15.20
CA SER A 234 -15.49 -30.20 -15.44
C SER A 234 -16.07 -30.93 -14.23
N GLU A 235 -17.21 -31.58 -14.38
CA GLU A 235 -17.82 -32.40 -13.32
C GLU A 235 -17.02 -33.69 -13.00
N LEU A 236 -16.04 -34.03 -13.85
CA LEU A 236 -15.21 -35.24 -13.70
C LEU A 236 -14.00 -35.00 -12.76
N LEU A 237 -13.65 -33.76 -12.46
CA LEU A 237 -12.51 -33.42 -11.63
C LEU A 237 -12.98 -33.04 -10.24
N GLY A 238 -12.35 -33.63 -9.23
CA GLY A 238 -12.58 -33.32 -7.83
C GLY A 238 -11.56 -32.33 -7.27
N LYS A 239 -11.36 -32.39 -5.95
CA LYS A 239 -10.33 -31.60 -5.26
C LYS A 239 -8.94 -32.19 -5.47
N GLY A 240 -7.96 -31.33 -5.64
CA GLY A 240 -6.57 -31.72 -5.85
C GLY A 240 -5.58 -30.80 -5.11
N THR A 241 -4.33 -31.21 -5.07
CA THR A 241 -3.20 -30.43 -4.57
C THR A 241 -2.29 -30.08 -5.75
N LEU A 242 -1.85 -28.83 -5.81
CA LEU A 242 -0.95 -28.32 -6.84
C LEU A 242 0.26 -27.67 -6.18
N SER A 243 1.45 -27.91 -6.71
CA SER A 243 2.65 -27.15 -6.36
C SER A 243 3.36 -26.76 -7.66
N THR A 244 3.71 -25.48 -7.78
CA THR A 244 4.43 -24.97 -8.95
C THR A 244 5.39 -23.87 -8.52
N ALA A 245 6.49 -23.75 -9.27
CA ALA A 245 7.44 -22.64 -9.17
C ALA A 245 7.63 -22.02 -10.54
N ILE A 246 7.68 -20.70 -10.59
CA ILE A 246 7.91 -19.88 -11.79
C ILE A 246 9.11 -19.00 -11.49
N ASN A 247 10.14 -19.07 -12.34
CA ASN A 247 11.35 -18.28 -12.27
C ASN A 247 11.51 -17.42 -13.52
#